data_946abe26bf8666978f700e91a790ef59
#
_entry.id   946abe26bf8666978f700e91a790ef59
#
_cell.length_a   1.000
_cell.length_b   1.000
_cell.length_c   1.000
_cell.angle_alpha   90.00
_cell.angle_beta   90.00
_cell.angle_gamma   90.00
#
_symmetry.space_group_name_H-M   'P 1'
#
loop_
_entity.id
_entity.type
_entity.pdbx_description
1 polymer ?
#
loop_
_entity_poly.entity_id
_entity_poly.type
_entity_poly.pdbx_seq_one_letter_code
_entity_poly.pdbx_strand_id
1 'polypeptide(L)'
;ATVLVLFIIAVELYRPIIVGNAIDQYINGYYHPYVEADVSASDAVNWNGLVLSRDQAVSKADSASFYQIFLWKDHYYMAENLTRAECTALQNADTSVLKNYVREGAQKLTSNDLKVLRQNDFKGILKAGILFLLLLFSGFFLNLADTWLLQKMGQQIVYKLREETFTHIH
;
A
#
# COMPACT_ATOMS: atom_id res chain seq x y z
N ALA A 1 -18.25 -15.31 -23.61
CA ALA A 1 -17.78 -13.94 -23.82
C ALA A 1 -18.15 -13.04 -22.63
N THR A 2 -19.44 -12.87 -22.30
CA THR A 2 -19.91 -11.95 -21.23
C THR A 2 -19.29 -12.19 -19.85
N VAL A 3 -19.17 -13.43 -19.40
CA VAL A 3 -18.56 -13.78 -18.10
C VAL A 3 -17.08 -13.40 -18.06
N LEU A 4 -16.36 -13.60 -19.18
CA LEU A 4 -14.94 -13.28 -19.28
C LEU A 4 -14.72 -11.77 -19.25
N VAL A 5 -15.55 -10.99 -19.94
CA VAL A 5 -15.52 -9.52 -19.91
C VAL A 5 -15.78 -8.99 -18.49
N LEU A 6 -16.77 -9.54 -17.77
CA LEU A 6 -17.04 -9.16 -16.38
C LEU A 6 -15.84 -9.44 -15.47
N PHE A 7 -15.14 -10.56 -15.70
CA PHE A 7 -13.95 -10.90 -14.93
C PHE A 7 -12.78 -9.95 -15.23
N ILE A 8 -12.58 -9.57 -16.49
CA ILE A 8 -11.59 -8.56 -16.88
C ILE A 8 -11.86 -7.24 -16.17
N ILE A 9 -13.10 -6.75 -16.20
CA ILE A 9 -13.49 -5.49 -15.54
C ILE A 9 -13.23 -5.58 -14.03
N ALA A 10 -13.58 -6.70 -13.39
CA ALA A 10 -13.32 -6.88 -11.95
C ALA A 10 -11.83 -6.80 -11.62
N VAL A 11 -10.97 -7.46 -12.40
CA VAL A 11 -9.50 -7.40 -12.23
C VAL A 11 -8.97 -5.98 -12.43
N GLU A 12 -9.48 -5.25 -13.42
CA GLU A 12 -9.06 -3.86 -13.68
C GLU A 12 -9.48 -2.89 -12.57
N LEU A 13 -10.69 -3.05 -12.03
CA LEU A 13 -11.17 -2.23 -10.91
C LEU A 13 -10.41 -2.52 -9.60
N TYR A 14 -9.88 -3.72 -9.43
CA TYR A 14 -9.15 -4.09 -8.21
C TYR A 14 -7.72 -3.51 -8.16
N ARG A 15 -7.11 -3.22 -9.31
CA ARG A 15 -5.75 -2.65 -9.41
C ARG A 15 -5.58 -1.33 -8.63
N PRO A 16 -6.42 -0.29 -8.82
CA PRO A 16 -6.26 0.97 -8.09
C PRO A 16 -6.50 0.81 -6.59
N ILE A 17 -7.32 -0.13 -6.16
CA ILE A 17 -7.56 -0.41 -4.73
C ILE A 17 -6.30 -0.94 -4.06
N ILE A 18 -5.58 -1.87 -4.71
CA ILE A 18 -4.31 -2.39 -4.17
C ILE A 18 -3.26 -1.29 -4.06
N VAL A 19 -3.15 -0.47 -5.10
CA VAL A 19 -2.18 0.64 -5.11
C VAL A 19 -2.53 1.67 -4.03
N GLY A 20 -3.81 2.04 -3.90
CA GLY A 20 -4.28 2.94 -2.85
C GLY A 20 -3.96 2.41 -1.46
N ASN A 21 -4.32 1.17 -1.16
CA ASN A 21 -4.03 0.53 0.12
C ASN A 21 -2.52 0.44 0.40
N ALA A 22 -1.71 0.15 -0.62
CA ALA A 22 -0.25 0.08 -0.45
C ALA A 22 0.35 1.46 -0.14
N ILE A 23 -0.15 2.51 -0.78
CA ILE A 23 0.28 3.89 -0.50
C ILE A 23 -0.12 4.29 0.92
N ASP A 24 -1.38 4.07 1.30
CA ASP A 24 -1.89 4.51 2.60
C ASP A 24 -1.26 3.74 3.75
N GLN A 25 -1.09 2.43 3.61
CA GLN A 25 -0.60 1.58 4.69
C GLN A 25 0.93 1.60 4.84
N TYR A 26 1.68 1.65 3.73
CA TYR A 26 3.13 1.48 3.75
C TYR A 26 3.91 2.75 3.40
N ILE A 27 3.46 3.55 2.44
CA ILE A 27 4.16 4.79 2.07
C ILE A 27 3.83 5.89 3.06
N ASN A 28 2.55 6.09 3.35
CA ASN A 28 2.07 7.05 4.34
C ASN A 28 2.09 6.48 5.77
N GLY A 29 2.53 5.23 5.94
CA GLY A 29 2.50 4.50 7.22
C GLY A 29 3.29 5.17 8.33
N TYR A 30 4.28 6.01 8.01
CA TYR A 30 5.04 6.76 9.01
C TYR A 30 4.20 7.84 9.75
N TYR A 31 3.01 8.19 9.23
CA TYR A 31 2.05 9.05 9.93
C TYR A 31 1.21 8.31 10.98
N HIS A 32 1.28 6.97 11.01
CA HIS A 32 0.60 6.20 12.06
C HIS A 32 1.51 6.11 13.29
N PRO A 33 0.95 6.35 14.49
CA PRO A 33 1.72 6.28 15.72
C PRO A 33 2.22 4.85 15.98
N TYR A 34 3.36 4.76 16.63
CA TYR A 34 3.86 3.52 17.20
C TYR A 34 3.46 3.45 18.67
N VAL A 35 3.14 2.28 19.16
CA VAL A 35 2.85 2.02 20.57
C VAL A 35 3.79 0.93 21.06
N GLU A 36 4.17 1.01 22.32
CA GLU A 36 4.93 -0.06 22.97
C GLU A 36 4.12 -1.35 23.00
N ALA A 37 4.69 -2.43 22.49
CA ALA A 37 4.04 -3.70 22.29
C ALA A 37 4.88 -4.86 22.79
N ASP A 38 4.26 -6.02 22.95
CA ASP A 38 4.97 -7.25 23.25
C ASP A 38 5.73 -7.74 22.00
N VAL A 39 6.84 -8.45 22.22
CA VAL A 39 7.69 -9.04 21.18
C VAL A 39 6.92 -9.99 20.25
N SER A 40 5.77 -10.47 20.70
CA SER A 40 4.89 -11.37 19.93
C SER A 40 4.03 -10.69 18.86
N ALA A 41 4.02 -9.34 18.78
CA ALA A 41 3.24 -8.64 17.78
C ALA A 41 3.83 -8.89 16.37
N SER A 42 2.94 -9.07 15.39
CA SER A 42 3.31 -9.45 14.00
C SER A 42 4.18 -8.42 13.28
N ASP A 43 4.06 -7.16 13.67
CA ASP A 43 4.80 -6.01 13.13
C ASP A 43 5.77 -5.40 14.15
N ALA A 44 6.11 -6.13 15.22
CA ALA A 44 7.00 -5.66 16.27
C ALA A 44 8.39 -5.30 15.72
N VAL A 45 8.86 -4.12 16.05
CA VAL A 45 10.18 -3.60 15.69
C VAL A 45 10.92 -3.21 16.97
N ASN A 46 12.15 -3.69 17.14
CA ASN A 46 12.99 -3.30 18.27
C ASN A 46 13.81 -2.07 17.88
N TRP A 47 13.59 -0.97 18.61
CA TRP A 47 14.32 0.27 18.45
C TRP A 47 14.79 0.76 19.82
N ASN A 48 16.09 0.93 20.00
CA ASN A 48 16.73 1.36 21.26
C ASN A 48 16.28 0.59 22.53
N GLY A 49 15.95 -0.69 22.38
CA GLY A 49 15.46 -1.53 23.47
C GLY A 49 13.95 -1.44 23.71
N LEU A 50 13.24 -0.57 23.00
CA LEU A 50 11.79 -0.51 22.99
C LEU A 50 11.25 -1.38 21.87
N VAL A 51 10.25 -2.19 22.17
CA VAL A 51 9.50 -2.97 21.18
C VAL A 51 8.28 -2.15 20.77
N LEU A 52 8.27 -1.70 19.51
CA LEU A 52 7.25 -0.82 18.97
C LEU A 52 6.44 -1.55 17.91
N SER A 53 5.11 -1.37 17.91
CA SER A 53 4.18 -1.91 16.93
C SER A 53 3.19 -0.83 16.49
N ARG A 54 2.74 -0.89 15.24
CA ARG A 54 1.65 -0.05 14.72
C ARG A 54 0.30 -0.75 14.75
N ASP A 55 0.25 -2.06 14.63
CA ASP A 55 -1.00 -2.84 14.64
C ASP A 55 -1.80 -2.68 15.93
N GLN A 56 -1.12 -2.43 17.03
CA GLN A 56 -1.74 -2.25 18.35
C GLN A 56 -2.05 -0.78 18.69
N ALA A 57 -1.64 0.17 17.86
CA ALA A 57 -1.80 1.59 18.12
C ALA A 57 -3.28 2.00 18.28
N VAL A 58 -4.16 1.39 17.51
CA VAL A 58 -5.62 1.68 17.57
C VAL A 58 -6.25 1.19 18.86
N SER A 59 -5.76 0.08 19.42
CA SER A 59 -6.34 -0.56 20.61
C SER A 59 -5.84 0.03 21.94
N LYS A 60 -4.66 0.63 21.96
CA LYS A 60 -3.99 1.13 23.18
C LYS A 60 -3.89 2.65 23.26
N ALA A 61 -4.36 3.38 22.24
CA ALA A 61 -4.19 4.84 22.13
C ALA A 61 -4.76 5.65 23.32
N ASP A 62 -5.67 5.10 24.10
CA ASP A 62 -6.30 5.82 25.22
C ASP A 62 -5.51 5.77 26.54
N SER A 63 -4.46 4.95 26.66
CA SER A 63 -3.79 4.70 27.95
C SER A 63 -2.28 4.50 27.91
N ALA A 64 -1.64 4.45 26.75
CA ALA A 64 -0.20 4.17 26.61
C ALA A 64 0.51 5.29 25.89
N SER A 65 1.81 5.49 26.21
CA SER A 65 2.68 6.39 25.45
C SER A 65 2.73 5.96 23.98
N PHE A 66 2.48 6.88 23.09
CA PHE A 66 2.60 6.64 21.65
C PHE A 66 3.73 7.49 21.07
N TYR A 67 4.38 6.92 20.07
CA TYR A 67 5.54 7.53 19.42
C TYR A 67 5.17 7.88 17.98
N GLN A 68 5.37 9.15 17.61
CA GLN A 68 5.07 9.64 16.26
C GLN A 68 6.34 10.05 15.55
N ILE A 69 6.48 9.61 14.29
CA ILE A 69 7.57 10.06 13.41
C ILE A 69 7.08 11.27 12.61
N PHE A 70 7.89 12.30 12.54
CA PHE A 70 7.65 13.47 11.71
C PHE A 70 8.90 13.91 10.95
N LEU A 71 8.70 14.51 9.79
CA LEU A 71 9.76 15.04 8.94
C LEU A 71 9.92 16.54 9.22
N TRP A 72 11.16 17.00 9.47
CA TRP A 72 11.49 18.40 9.58
C TRP A 72 12.85 18.68 8.94
N LYS A 73 12.91 19.64 8.00
CA LYS A 73 14.12 20.04 7.26
C LYS A 73 14.99 18.86 6.82
N ASP A 74 14.39 17.93 6.05
CA ASP A 74 15.03 16.72 5.50
C ASP A 74 15.54 15.70 6.54
N HIS A 75 15.13 15.85 7.80
CA HIS A 75 15.47 14.91 8.85
C HIS A 75 14.21 14.37 9.53
N TYR A 76 14.23 13.08 9.86
CA TYR A 76 13.16 12.44 10.60
C TYR A 76 13.43 12.52 12.10
N TYR A 77 12.40 12.82 12.84
CA TYR A 77 12.40 12.86 14.30
C TYR A 77 11.29 11.96 14.82
N MET A 78 11.53 11.36 15.98
CA MET A 78 10.51 10.63 16.75
C MET A 78 10.27 11.39 18.05
N ALA A 79 9.00 11.61 18.35
CA ALA A 79 8.57 12.23 19.60
C ALA A 79 7.49 11.40 20.26
N GLU A 80 7.52 11.41 21.59
CA GLU A 80 6.53 10.74 22.42
C GLU A 80 5.31 11.66 22.63
N ASN A 81 4.10 11.07 22.60
CA ASN A 81 2.81 11.72 22.89
C ASN A 81 2.48 12.95 22.03
N LEU A 82 2.98 12.98 20.79
CA LEU A 82 2.69 14.05 19.83
C LEU A 82 1.56 13.65 18.88
N THR A 83 0.51 14.46 18.82
CA THR A 83 -0.60 14.21 17.91
C THR A 83 -0.20 14.49 16.45
N ARG A 84 -0.90 13.89 15.50
CA ARG A 84 -0.68 14.12 14.06
C ARG A 84 -0.81 15.60 13.67
N ALA A 85 -1.76 16.32 14.28
CA ALA A 85 -1.96 17.74 14.01
C ALA A 85 -0.74 18.58 14.46
N GLU A 86 -0.18 18.26 15.62
CA GLU A 86 1.04 18.90 16.13
C GLU A 86 2.26 18.56 15.28
N CYS A 87 2.40 17.32 14.81
CA CYS A 87 3.46 16.94 13.88
C CYS A 87 3.40 17.73 12.56
N THR A 88 2.20 17.93 12.01
CA THR A 88 2.02 18.72 10.79
C THR A 88 2.31 20.22 11.03
N ALA A 89 1.97 20.74 12.17
CA ALA A 89 2.31 22.11 12.58
C ALA A 89 3.84 22.26 12.73
N LEU A 90 4.53 21.26 13.30
CA LEU A 90 5.98 21.27 13.47
C LEU A 90 6.75 21.20 12.14
N GLN A 91 6.20 20.54 11.12
CA GLN A 91 6.82 20.50 9.78
C GLN A 91 7.02 21.91 9.19
N ASN A 92 6.07 22.81 9.48
CA ASN A 92 6.07 24.19 9.01
C ASN A 92 6.64 25.19 10.04
N ALA A 93 7.06 24.71 11.21
CA ALA A 93 7.49 25.57 12.31
C ALA A 93 8.95 26.04 12.17
N ASP A 94 9.24 27.19 12.81
CA ASP A 94 10.57 27.73 12.91
C ASP A 94 11.49 26.88 13.81
N THR A 95 12.80 27.02 13.60
CA THR A 95 13.85 26.27 14.33
C THR A 95 13.77 26.45 15.86
N SER A 96 13.22 27.57 16.35
CA SER A 96 13.06 27.83 17.77
C SER A 96 12.02 26.93 18.43
N VAL A 97 10.94 26.63 17.74
CA VAL A 97 9.86 25.75 18.22
C VAL A 97 10.36 24.30 18.30
N LEU A 98 11.06 23.84 17.26
CA LEU A 98 11.60 22.48 17.27
C LEU A 98 12.65 22.27 18.37
N LYS A 99 13.50 23.27 18.65
CA LYS A 99 14.48 23.19 19.75
C LYS A 99 13.83 22.91 21.10
N ASN A 100 12.65 23.43 21.35
CA ASN A 100 11.90 23.14 22.56
C ASN A 100 11.43 21.68 22.60
N TYR A 101 10.88 21.17 21.49
CA TYR A 101 10.45 19.75 21.40
C TYR A 101 11.62 18.76 21.46
N VAL A 102 12.76 19.06 20.83
CA VAL A 102 13.99 18.24 20.96
C VAL A 102 14.51 18.25 22.39
N ARG A 103 14.31 19.35 23.11
CA ARG A 103 14.66 19.47 24.54
C ARG A 103 13.72 18.66 25.43
N GLU A 104 12.46 18.45 24.99
CA GLU A 104 11.42 17.70 25.69
C GLU A 104 11.40 16.19 25.38
N GLY A 105 12.31 15.70 24.53
CA GLY A 105 12.47 14.26 24.28
C GLY A 105 12.35 13.79 22.82
N ALA A 106 12.16 14.71 21.86
CA ALA A 106 12.20 14.31 20.46
C ALA A 106 13.61 13.90 20.04
N GLN A 107 13.75 12.67 19.51
CA GLN A 107 15.02 12.12 19.08
C GLN A 107 15.16 12.19 17.56
N LYS A 108 16.34 12.62 17.09
CA LYS A 108 16.66 12.57 15.67
C LYS A 108 16.93 11.13 15.25
N LEU A 109 16.20 10.66 14.24
CA LEU A 109 16.37 9.33 13.68
C LEU A 109 17.54 9.30 12.69
N THR A 110 18.38 8.30 12.83
CA THR A 110 19.43 7.98 11.87
C THR A 110 18.86 7.19 10.70
N SER A 111 19.55 7.16 9.56
CA SER A 111 19.13 6.35 8.40
C SER A 111 19.00 4.85 8.72
N ASN A 112 19.78 4.35 9.69
CA ASN A 112 19.66 2.98 10.17
C ASN A 112 18.39 2.76 11.00
N ASP A 113 18.04 3.71 11.87
CA ASP A 113 16.83 3.64 12.69
C ASP A 113 15.58 3.62 11.80
N LEU A 114 15.56 4.46 10.75
CA LEU A 114 14.50 4.46 9.77
C LEU A 114 14.37 3.13 9.02
N LYS A 115 15.49 2.49 8.65
CA LYS A 115 15.47 1.17 8.02
C LYS A 115 14.87 0.12 8.95
N VAL A 116 15.23 0.15 10.22
CA VAL A 116 14.72 -0.79 11.22
C VAL A 116 13.22 -0.56 11.42
N LEU A 117 12.80 0.67 11.67
CA LEU A 117 11.40 1.03 11.91
C LEU A 117 10.51 0.74 10.68
N ARG A 118 11.04 0.93 9.47
CA ARG A 118 10.32 0.71 8.22
C ARG A 118 10.55 -0.66 7.58
N GLN A 119 11.21 -1.58 8.26
CA GLN A 119 11.49 -2.91 7.70
C GLN A 119 10.21 -3.67 7.32
N ASN A 120 9.16 -3.54 8.12
CA ASN A 120 7.87 -4.18 7.84
C ASN A 120 7.13 -3.48 6.70
N ASP A 121 7.26 -2.15 6.56
CA ASP A 121 6.71 -1.41 5.43
C ASP A 121 7.31 -1.88 4.11
N PHE A 122 8.63 -2.06 4.07
CA PHE A 122 9.30 -2.56 2.87
C PHE A 122 8.81 -3.96 2.45
N LYS A 123 8.65 -4.87 3.42
CA LYS A 123 8.06 -6.20 3.16
C LYS A 123 6.62 -6.10 2.64
N GLY A 124 5.84 -5.18 3.22
CA GLY A 124 4.47 -4.92 2.80
C GLY A 124 4.38 -4.35 1.38
N ILE A 125 5.22 -3.37 1.05
CA ILE A 125 5.32 -2.80 -0.30
C ILE A 125 5.71 -3.87 -1.31
N LEU A 126 6.69 -4.71 -0.99
CA LEU A 126 7.12 -5.81 -1.86
C LEU A 126 5.99 -6.80 -2.12
N LYS A 127 5.26 -7.19 -1.07
CA LYS A 127 4.09 -8.08 -1.18
C LYS A 127 2.99 -7.47 -2.04
N ALA A 128 2.66 -6.19 -1.84
CA ALA A 128 1.69 -5.47 -2.64
C ALA A 128 2.14 -5.35 -4.11
N GLY A 129 3.44 -5.09 -4.35
CA GLY A 129 4.02 -5.04 -5.68
C GLY A 129 3.93 -6.37 -6.43
N ILE A 130 4.24 -7.48 -5.76
CA ILE A 130 4.10 -8.84 -6.35
C ILE A 130 2.63 -9.12 -6.68
N LEU A 131 1.71 -8.81 -5.76
CA LEU A 131 0.27 -9.01 -5.99
C LEU A 131 -0.22 -8.18 -7.17
N PHE A 132 0.21 -6.92 -7.28
CA PHE A 132 -0.11 -6.05 -8.40
C PHE A 132 0.43 -6.60 -9.72
N LEU A 133 1.64 -7.11 -9.74
CA LEU A 133 2.26 -7.72 -10.91
C LEU A 133 1.50 -8.99 -11.35
N LEU A 134 1.09 -9.84 -10.43
CA LEU A 134 0.24 -10.99 -10.72
C LEU A 134 -1.09 -10.59 -11.35
N LEU A 135 -1.71 -9.51 -10.86
CA LEU A 135 -2.95 -8.98 -11.47
C LEU A 135 -2.72 -8.41 -12.87
N LEU A 136 -1.58 -7.78 -13.12
CA LEU A 136 -1.22 -7.33 -14.47
C LEU A 136 -1.10 -8.51 -15.44
N PHE A 137 -0.38 -9.55 -15.06
CA PHE A 137 -0.26 -10.76 -15.88
C PHE A 137 -1.60 -11.45 -16.09
N SER A 138 -2.41 -11.58 -15.03
CA SER A 138 -3.76 -12.14 -15.14
C SER A 138 -4.62 -11.36 -16.15
N GLY A 139 -4.65 -10.03 -16.06
CA GLY A 139 -5.37 -9.18 -16.99
C GLY A 139 -4.88 -9.33 -18.44
N PHE A 140 -3.57 -9.42 -18.63
CA PHE A 140 -2.97 -9.65 -19.95
C PHE A 140 -3.44 -10.98 -20.57
N PHE A 141 -3.36 -12.09 -19.83
CA PHE A 141 -3.81 -13.39 -20.32
C PHE A 141 -5.32 -13.43 -20.60
N LEU A 142 -6.12 -12.77 -19.76
CA LEU A 142 -7.58 -12.68 -19.98
C LEU A 142 -7.91 -11.92 -21.28
N ASN A 143 -7.23 -10.79 -21.53
CA ASN A 143 -7.41 -10.03 -22.77
C ASN A 143 -6.97 -10.82 -24.01
N LEU A 144 -5.88 -11.60 -23.92
CA LEU A 144 -5.47 -12.51 -24.99
C LEU A 144 -6.54 -13.57 -25.26
N ALA A 145 -7.08 -14.18 -24.21
CA ALA A 145 -8.13 -15.19 -24.34
C ALA A 145 -9.41 -14.60 -24.96
N ASP A 146 -9.80 -13.39 -24.57
CA ASP A 146 -10.97 -12.71 -25.14
C ASP A 146 -10.78 -12.43 -26.63
N THR A 147 -9.65 -11.89 -27.02
CA THR A 147 -9.29 -11.63 -28.42
C THR A 147 -9.31 -12.92 -29.25
N TRP A 148 -8.73 -13.99 -28.72
CA TRP A 148 -8.71 -15.29 -29.38
C TRP A 148 -10.12 -15.88 -29.58
N LEU A 149 -10.97 -15.79 -28.55
CA LEU A 149 -12.37 -16.21 -28.63
C LEU A 149 -13.15 -15.42 -29.66
N LEU A 150 -12.99 -14.09 -29.69
CA LEU A 150 -13.67 -13.23 -30.66
C LEU A 150 -13.26 -13.56 -32.11
N GLN A 151 -11.95 -13.77 -32.35
CA GLN A 151 -11.46 -14.17 -33.68
C GLN A 151 -12.03 -15.51 -34.13
N LYS A 152 -12.05 -16.49 -33.22
CA LYS A 152 -12.62 -17.81 -33.52
C LYS A 152 -14.13 -17.75 -33.86
N MET A 153 -14.88 -16.98 -33.07
CA MET A 153 -16.32 -16.76 -33.34
C MET A 153 -16.53 -16.04 -34.65
N GLY A 154 -15.76 -15.01 -34.98
CA GLY A 154 -15.82 -14.29 -36.23
C GLY A 154 -15.60 -15.20 -37.45
N GLN A 155 -14.58 -16.08 -37.37
CA GLN A 155 -14.34 -17.05 -38.46
C GLN A 155 -15.49 -18.05 -38.63
N GLN A 156 -16.08 -18.53 -37.55
CA GLN A 156 -17.23 -19.44 -37.60
C GLN A 156 -18.47 -18.80 -38.24
N ILE A 157 -18.73 -17.52 -37.93
CA ILE A 157 -19.84 -16.78 -38.50
C ILE A 157 -19.66 -16.62 -40.02
N VAL A 158 -18.47 -16.22 -40.47
CA VAL A 158 -18.12 -16.07 -41.88
C VAL A 158 -18.27 -17.40 -42.64
N TYR A 159 -17.79 -18.50 -42.04
CA TYR A 159 -17.93 -19.83 -42.62
C TYR A 159 -19.39 -20.24 -42.77
N LYS A 160 -20.21 -20.03 -41.74
CA LYS A 160 -21.63 -20.36 -41.76
C LYS A 160 -22.44 -19.52 -42.78
N LEU A 161 -22.15 -18.22 -42.86
CA LEU A 161 -22.75 -17.35 -43.87
C LEU A 161 -22.40 -17.78 -45.31
N ARG A 162 -21.15 -18.18 -45.53
CA ARG A 162 -20.70 -18.71 -46.82
C ARG A 162 -21.44 -20.00 -47.19
N GLU A 163 -21.59 -20.92 -46.26
CA GLU A 163 -22.31 -22.18 -46.43
C GLU A 163 -23.79 -21.94 -46.75
N GLU A 164 -24.47 -21.09 -46.00
CA GLU A 164 -25.89 -20.73 -46.25
C GLU A 164 -26.09 -20.05 -47.63
N THR A 165 -25.17 -19.15 -48.00
CA THR A 165 -25.23 -18.46 -49.30
C THR A 165 -25.06 -19.44 -50.44
N PHE A 166 -24.16 -20.39 -50.37
CA PHE A 166 -23.97 -21.40 -51.43
C PHE A 166 -25.12 -22.39 -51.51
N THR A 167 -25.75 -22.73 -50.38
CA THR A 167 -26.89 -23.65 -50.35
C THR A 167 -28.16 -23.04 -50.96
N HIS A 168 -28.31 -21.70 -50.90
CA HIS A 168 -29.46 -21.01 -51.52
C HIS A 168 -29.31 -20.71 -53.01
N ILE A 169 -28.13 -20.86 -53.59
CA ILE A 169 -27.86 -20.61 -55.01
C ILE A 169 -27.99 -21.89 -55.85
N HIS A 170 -28.11 -23.04 -55.24
CA HIS A 170 -28.35 -24.32 -55.88
C HIS A 170 -29.80 -24.79 -55.70
#